data_102de5927aefe340274094ebbf25fd3f
#
_entry.id   102de5927aefe340274094ebbf25fd3f
#
_cell.length_a   1.000
_cell.length_b   1.000
_cell.length_c   1.000
_cell.angle_alpha   90.00
_cell.angle_beta   90.00
_cell.angle_gamma   90.00
#
_symmetry.space_group_name_H-M   'P 1'
#
loop_
_entity.id
_entity.type
_entity.pdbx_description
1 polymer ?
#
loop_
_entity_poly.entity_id
_entity_poly.type
_entity_poly.pdbx_seq_one_letter_code
_entity_poly.pdbx_strand_id
1 'polypeptide(L)'
;LKEFQALCLTLVAGVIACESNAYDVMENLTYDPAIGRYGTLDFYEPRSDRDRSSRPAILAIHGGAWKGGDKAWGEQFAEELTPYGYVVFSINYRLAGRGGGTWPAQIEDVQNALRYIRANTARFRIDPDRIASLGMSAGGHLATMVALRDDPAGPDGRVNTAVNLDGEHDMTMPPQQVMDDFEEILTEVMGHGPPWSDVELRDISTVTFARPDVSVLTVHGAGDDNVYVAQAERLTAVLQSIGAETQFIRIDGKEGNCHSDCWKVPRAREALHRFLDRKLAHDGNRFLETNTSRGPP
;
A
#
# COMPACT_ATOMS: atom_id res chain seq x y z
N LEU A 1 -26.89 46.91 55.82
CA LEU A 1 -27.10 45.49 55.65
C LEU A 1 -27.37 45.26 54.15
N LYS A 2 -26.33 44.93 53.38
CA LYS A 2 -26.45 44.47 52.01
C LYS A 2 -25.60 43.20 51.88
N GLU A 3 -26.30 42.12 51.63
CA GLU A 3 -25.67 40.82 51.37
C GLU A 3 -25.00 40.85 50.02
N PHE A 4 -23.74 40.46 49.97
CA PHE A 4 -22.99 40.14 48.74
C PHE A 4 -23.07 38.66 48.52
N GLN A 5 -23.86 38.25 47.56
CA GLN A 5 -23.81 36.89 47.02
C GLN A 5 -22.60 36.76 46.11
N ALA A 6 -21.66 35.93 46.49
CA ALA A 6 -20.53 35.54 45.66
C ALA A 6 -21.00 34.47 44.67
N LEU A 7 -20.98 34.79 43.40
CA LEU A 7 -21.22 33.85 42.29
C LEU A 7 -19.93 33.07 42.01
N CYS A 8 -19.89 31.82 42.44
CA CYS A 8 -18.83 30.90 42.08
C CYS A 8 -18.99 30.47 40.61
N LEU A 9 -18.20 31.04 39.69
CA LEU A 9 -18.02 30.54 38.35
C LEU A 9 -17.10 29.31 38.38
N THR A 10 -17.68 28.14 38.25
CA THR A 10 -16.93 26.90 38.03
C THR A 10 -16.47 26.87 36.56
N LEU A 11 -15.21 27.21 36.28
CA LEU A 11 -14.60 26.94 34.99
C LEU A 11 -14.44 25.41 34.86
N VAL A 12 -15.25 24.80 34.03
CA VAL A 12 -15.01 23.45 33.51
C VAL A 12 -13.92 23.61 32.44
N ALA A 13 -12.68 23.37 32.83
CA ALA A 13 -11.59 23.19 31.88
C ALA A 13 -11.88 21.90 31.11
N GLY A 14 -12.41 22.04 29.91
CA GLY A 14 -12.46 20.95 28.93
C GLY A 14 -11.02 20.55 28.59
N VAL A 15 -10.57 19.44 29.12
CA VAL A 15 -9.37 18.76 28.63
C VAL A 15 -9.72 18.29 27.22
N ILE A 16 -9.29 19.03 26.20
CA ILE A 16 -9.20 18.51 24.85
C ILE A 16 -8.13 17.45 24.93
N ALA A 17 -8.50 16.19 25.03
CA ALA A 17 -7.59 15.09 24.83
C ALA A 17 -7.10 15.22 23.37
N CYS A 18 -5.88 15.72 23.21
CA CYS A 18 -5.14 15.58 21.99
C CYS A 18 -4.92 14.07 21.86
N GLU A 19 -5.65 13.41 20.98
CA GLU A 19 -5.38 12.02 20.62
C GLU A 19 -3.96 11.98 20.09
N SER A 20 -3.02 11.54 20.92
CA SER A 20 -1.64 11.35 20.49
C SER A 20 -1.66 10.16 19.54
N ASN A 21 -1.27 10.37 18.28
CA ASN A 21 -1.09 9.31 17.29
C ASN A 21 -0.35 8.11 17.92
N ALA A 22 -0.78 6.90 17.55
CA ALA A 22 -0.19 5.66 18.07
C ALA A 22 1.24 5.41 17.56
N TYR A 23 1.77 6.32 16.73
CA TYR A 23 3.06 6.22 16.06
C TYR A 23 3.86 7.53 16.16
N ASP A 24 5.16 7.41 15.94
CA ASP A 24 6.06 8.53 15.62
C ASP A 24 6.35 8.51 14.12
N VAL A 25 6.62 9.67 13.53
CA VAL A 25 6.95 9.79 12.12
C VAL A 25 8.32 10.44 11.91
N MET A 26 9.09 9.88 10.95
CA MET A 26 10.25 10.56 10.36
C MET A 26 9.92 10.85 8.90
N GLU A 27 9.70 12.10 8.59
CA GLU A 27 9.31 12.55 7.27
C GLU A 27 10.49 12.82 6.34
N ASN A 28 10.25 12.72 5.03
CA ASN A 28 11.17 13.14 3.98
C ASN A 28 12.56 12.48 4.05
N LEU A 29 12.63 11.23 4.47
CA LEU A 29 13.86 10.46 4.37
C LEU A 29 14.18 10.21 2.90
N THR A 30 15.39 10.60 2.48
CA THR A 30 15.82 10.44 1.09
C THR A 30 16.33 9.03 0.86
N TYR A 31 15.69 8.28 -0.03
CA TYR A 31 16.14 6.95 -0.48
C TYR A 31 16.90 7.04 -1.82
N ASP A 32 16.61 8.05 -2.64
CA ASP A 32 17.34 8.34 -3.87
C ASP A 32 17.47 9.85 -4.09
N PRO A 33 18.65 10.44 -3.86
CA PRO A 33 18.84 11.88 -4.06
C PRO A 33 18.82 12.31 -5.52
N ALA A 34 19.03 11.39 -6.49
CA ALA A 34 19.09 11.72 -7.91
C ALA A 34 17.74 12.17 -8.48
N ILE A 35 16.65 11.72 -7.89
CA ILE A 35 15.28 12.02 -8.33
C ILE A 35 14.56 13.03 -7.42
N GLY A 36 15.30 13.75 -6.58
CA GLY A 36 14.80 14.84 -5.75
C GLY A 36 13.63 14.42 -4.84
N ARG A 37 12.53 15.20 -4.85
CA ARG A 37 11.36 14.92 -4.00
C ARG A 37 10.71 13.55 -4.24
N TYR A 38 10.88 13.00 -5.43
CA TYR A 38 10.33 11.68 -5.77
C TYR A 38 11.12 10.54 -5.11
N GLY A 39 12.38 10.78 -4.74
CA GLY A 39 13.22 9.83 -4.03
C GLY A 39 13.12 9.95 -2.50
N THR A 40 11.94 10.26 -1.98
CA THR A 40 11.69 10.43 -0.54
C THR A 40 10.62 9.49 -0.02
N LEU A 41 10.73 9.16 1.26
CA LEU A 41 9.74 8.36 1.99
C LEU A 41 9.49 8.95 3.38
N ASP A 42 8.33 8.59 3.95
CA ASP A 42 8.03 8.79 5.37
C ASP A 42 8.04 7.44 6.08
N PHE A 43 8.63 7.42 7.27
CA PHE A 43 8.72 6.24 8.12
C PHE A 43 7.89 6.45 9.37
N TYR A 44 6.93 5.55 9.61
CA TYR A 44 6.03 5.54 10.74
C TYR A 44 6.36 4.38 11.67
N GLU A 45 6.66 4.69 12.93
CA GLU A 45 7.07 3.72 13.93
C GLU A 45 6.06 3.65 15.08
N PRO A 46 5.60 2.45 15.50
CA PRO A 46 4.75 2.31 16.68
C PRO A 46 5.38 2.91 17.92
N ARG A 47 4.63 3.70 18.69
CA ARG A 47 5.08 4.21 20.01
C ARG A 47 5.13 3.12 21.08
N SER A 48 4.23 2.16 20.97
CA SER A 48 4.26 0.96 21.80
C SER A 48 5.42 0.08 21.35
N ASP A 49 6.11 -0.50 22.32
CA ASP A 49 7.13 -1.54 22.06
C ASP A 49 8.38 -1.04 21.29
N ARG A 50 8.85 0.19 21.63
CA ARG A 50 10.03 0.82 20.99
C ARG A 50 11.32 0.00 21.12
N ASP A 51 11.40 -0.84 22.13
CA ASP A 51 12.59 -1.69 22.37
C ASP A 51 12.60 -2.96 21.51
N ARG A 52 11.53 -3.21 20.76
CA ARG A 52 11.43 -4.38 19.90
C ARG A 52 12.33 -4.22 18.69
N SER A 53 13.29 -5.08 18.55
CA SER A 53 14.06 -5.29 17.32
C SER A 53 13.29 -6.23 16.40
N SER A 54 13.54 -6.13 15.09
CA SER A 54 12.99 -7.11 14.13
C SER A 54 11.46 -7.04 13.95
N ARG A 55 10.95 -5.83 13.63
CA ARG A 55 9.52 -5.62 13.33
C ARG A 55 9.17 -5.98 11.90
N PRO A 56 7.93 -6.45 11.63
CA PRO A 56 7.42 -6.53 10.29
C PRO A 56 7.17 -5.14 9.70
N ALA A 57 7.36 -5.00 8.39
CA ALA A 57 7.28 -3.73 7.70
C ALA A 57 6.29 -3.76 6.52
N ILE A 58 5.66 -2.64 6.26
CA ILE A 58 4.79 -2.40 5.12
C ILE A 58 5.38 -1.29 4.26
N LEU A 59 5.60 -1.58 2.98
CA LEU A 59 5.93 -0.61 1.95
C LEU A 59 4.62 -0.11 1.34
N ALA A 60 4.17 1.08 1.74
CA ALA A 60 2.94 1.70 1.26
C ALA A 60 3.21 2.55 0.01
N ILE A 61 2.44 2.30 -1.07
CA ILE A 61 2.63 2.88 -2.39
C ILE A 61 1.33 3.55 -2.83
N HIS A 62 1.37 4.88 -3.00
CA HIS A 62 0.19 5.66 -3.35
C HIS A 62 -0.29 5.40 -4.78
N GLY A 63 -1.59 5.62 -5.01
CA GLY A 63 -2.22 5.63 -6.32
C GLY A 63 -2.05 6.97 -7.05
N GLY A 64 -2.93 7.21 -8.04
CA GLY A 64 -2.98 8.45 -8.81
C GLY A 64 -2.56 8.28 -10.27
N ALA A 65 -2.94 7.14 -10.88
CA ALA A 65 -2.71 6.84 -12.31
C ALA A 65 -1.24 7.03 -12.73
N TRP A 66 -0.29 6.74 -11.86
CA TRP A 66 1.17 6.93 -12.00
C TRP A 66 1.60 8.39 -12.28
N LYS A 67 0.67 9.34 -12.37
CA LYS A 67 0.88 10.76 -12.71
C LYS A 67 0.53 11.74 -11.58
N GLY A 68 -0.01 11.25 -10.48
CA GLY A 68 -0.37 12.02 -9.29
C GLY A 68 -0.13 11.25 -7.99
N GLY A 69 -0.50 11.89 -6.88
CA GLY A 69 -0.35 11.30 -5.55
C GLY A 69 0.93 11.73 -4.82
N ASP A 70 0.99 11.33 -3.57
CA ASP A 70 2.09 11.64 -2.64
C ASP A 70 2.13 10.63 -1.51
N LYS A 71 3.30 10.45 -0.89
CA LYS A 71 3.54 9.56 0.25
C LYS A 71 2.68 9.85 1.48
N ALA A 72 2.10 11.05 1.62
CA ALA A 72 1.14 11.35 2.69
C ALA A 72 -0.08 10.40 2.68
N TRP A 73 -0.40 9.80 1.50
CA TRP A 73 -1.45 8.78 1.40
C TRP A 73 -1.25 7.60 2.35
N GLY A 74 -0.01 7.24 2.66
CA GLY A 74 0.31 6.09 3.50
C GLY A 74 0.03 6.28 4.99
N GLU A 75 -0.24 7.51 5.45
CA GLU A 75 -0.54 7.79 6.85
C GLU A 75 -1.76 7.01 7.36
N GLN A 76 -2.80 6.84 6.54
CA GLN A 76 -3.97 6.03 6.88
C GLN A 76 -3.61 4.57 7.23
N PHE A 77 -2.56 4.01 6.59
CA PHE A 77 -2.07 2.67 6.91
C PHE A 77 -1.12 2.68 8.12
N ALA A 78 -0.47 3.79 8.40
CA ALA A 78 0.24 3.97 9.65
C ALA A 78 -0.76 3.98 10.83
N GLU A 79 -1.85 4.73 10.73
CA GLU A 79 -2.94 4.73 11.72
C GLU A 79 -3.54 3.33 11.92
N GLU A 80 -3.75 2.60 10.83
CA GLU A 80 -4.37 1.27 10.83
C GLU A 80 -3.44 0.18 11.38
N LEU A 81 -2.14 0.18 11.02
CA LEU A 81 -1.26 -0.97 11.20
C LEU A 81 -0.24 -0.81 12.32
N THR A 82 0.15 0.43 12.69
CA THR A 82 1.13 0.62 13.76
C THR A 82 0.63 0.17 15.14
N PRO A 83 -0.69 0.28 15.48
CA PRO A 83 -1.21 -0.29 16.74
C PRO A 83 -0.96 -1.80 16.88
N TYR A 84 -0.68 -2.45 15.78
CA TYR A 84 -0.43 -3.89 15.70
C TYR A 84 1.05 -4.27 15.54
N GLY A 85 1.93 -3.28 15.73
CA GLY A 85 3.36 -3.49 15.76
C GLY A 85 4.05 -3.47 14.40
N TYR A 86 3.33 -3.18 13.32
CA TYR A 86 3.94 -2.94 12.00
C TYR A 86 4.61 -1.57 11.96
N VAL A 87 5.73 -1.46 11.28
CA VAL A 87 6.23 -0.17 10.80
C VAL A 87 5.74 0.05 9.37
N VAL A 88 5.52 1.31 8.99
CA VAL A 88 5.06 1.65 7.66
C VAL A 88 6.05 2.62 7.00
N PHE A 89 6.46 2.30 5.78
CA PHE A 89 7.23 3.17 4.90
C PHE A 89 6.32 3.62 3.77
N SER A 90 5.97 4.89 3.72
CA SER A 90 5.21 5.45 2.60
C SER A 90 6.14 6.18 1.67
N ILE A 91 6.14 5.81 0.39
CA ILE A 91 7.12 6.29 -0.59
C ILE A 91 6.50 7.22 -1.61
N ASN A 92 7.29 8.19 -2.07
CA ASN A 92 7.11 8.82 -3.36
C ASN A 92 7.82 8.00 -4.45
N TYR A 93 7.45 8.21 -5.69
CA TYR A 93 8.11 7.69 -6.89
C TYR A 93 7.95 8.69 -8.04
N ARG A 94 8.76 8.60 -9.10
CA ARG A 94 8.66 9.48 -10.28
C ARG A 94 7.29 9.35 -10.93
N LEU A 95 6.63 10.48 -11.13
CA LEU A 95 5.33 10.56 -11.75
C LEU A 95 5.47 10.78 -13.27
N ALA A 96 4.62 10.13 -14.04
CA ALA A 96 4.51 10.33 -15.47
C ALA A 96 4.16 11.78 -15.80
N GLY A 97 4.63 12.27 -16.94
CA GLY A 97 4.37 13.62 -17.43
C GLY A 97 5.10 14.75 -16.66
N ARG A 98 5.11 14.72 -15.33
CA ARG A 98 5.65 15.83 -14.51
C ARG A 98 6.97 15.52 -13.82
N GLY A 99 7.22 14.27 -13.49
CA GLY A 99 8.38 13.84 -12.72
C GLY A 99 9.52 13.27 -13.54
N GLY A 100 9.44 13.35 -14.88
CA GLY A 100 10.39 12.69 -15.76
C GLY A 100 10.31 11.17 -15.71
N GLY A 101 9.19 10.64 -15.17
CA GLY A 101 8.94 9.22 -15.01
C GLY A 101 8.09 8.67 -16.14
N THR A 102 8.71 8.14 -17.20
CA THR A 102 8.05 7.20 -18.09
C THR A 102 8.32 5.78 -17.60
N TRP A 103 7.42 4.85 -17.90
CA TRP A 103 7.66 3.44 -17.59
C TRP A 103 9.01 2.97 -18.17
N PRO A 104 9.84 2.24 -17.40
CA PRO A 104 9.56 1.60 -16.10
C PRO A 104 10.04 2.38 -14.86
N ALA A 105 10.22 3.71 -14.95
CA ALA A 105 10.77 4.52 -13.87
C ALA A 105 10.06 4.34 -12.52
N GLN A 106 8.74 4.14 -12.52
CA GLN A 106 7.94 3.98 -11.31
C GLN A 106 8.33 2.71 -10.55
N ILE A 107 8.43 1.59 -11.24
CA ILE A 107 8.81 0.32 -10.58
C ILE A 107 10.28 0.32 -10.16
N GLU A 108 11.17 0.94 -10.93
CA GLU A 108 12.57 1.12 -10.54
C GLU A 108 12.71 1.90 -9.23
N ASP A 109 11.92 2.95 -9.06
CA ASP A 109 11.92 3.76 -7.83
C ASP A 109 11.39 2.98 -6.64
N VAL A 110 10.34 2.18 -6.80
CA VAL A 110 9.83 1.28 -5.75
C VAL A 110 10.88 0.25 -5.34
N GLN A 111 11.59 -0.34 -6.32
CA GLN A 111 12.69 -1.27 -6.07
C GLN A 111 13.86 -0.58 -5.35
N ASN A 112 14.21 0.66 -5.74
CA ASN A 112 15.22 1.48 -5.07
C ASN A 112 14.85 1.74 -3.60
N ALA A 113 13.61 2.15 -3.35
CA ALA A 113 13.12 2.38 -1.99
C ALA A 113 13.22 1.12 -1.12
N LEU A 114 12.86 -0.04 -1.68
CA LEU A 114 12.94 -1.31 -0.95
C LEU A 114 14.38 -1.70 -0.64
N ARG A 115 15.33 -1.53 -1.58
CA ARG A 115 16.76 -1.74 -1.34
C ARG A 115 17.29 -0.81 -0.23
N TYR A 116 16.90 0.48 -0.26
CA TYR A 116 17.25 1.42 0.79
C TYR A 116 16.72 0.98 2.16
N ILE A 117 15.47 0.53 2.24
CA ILE A 117 14.85 0.04 3.48
C ILE A 117 15.65 -1.17 4.00
N ARG A 118 15.98 -2.14 3.16
CA ARG A 118 16.77 -3.32 3.54
C ARG A 118 18.19 -2.99 3.94
N ALA A 119 18.84 -2.06 3.26
CA ALA A 119 20.18 -1.59 3.64
C ALA A 119 20.22 -0.85 5.00
N ASN A 120 19.06 -0.43 5.52
CA ASN A 120 18.93 0.32 6.76
C ASN A 120 18.11 -0.40 7.85
N THR A 121 18.01 -1.71 7.81
CA THR A 121 17.20 -2.52 8.74
C THR A 121 17.53 -2.28 10.20
N ALA A 122 18.80 -2.15 10.54
CA ALA A 122 19.25 -1.85 11.90
C ALA A 122 18.74 -0.48 12.39
N ARG A 123 18.77 0.54 11.52
CA ARG A 123 18.26 1.90 11.81
C ARG A 123 16.75 1.88 12.06
N PHE A 124 16.01 1.14 11.25
CA PHE A 124 14.55 1.07 11.31
C PHE A 124 14.04 -0.04 12.23
N ARG A 125 14.95 -0.87 12.77
CA ARG A 125 14.64 -2.00 13.67
C ARG A 125 13.62 -2.97 13.07
N ILE A 126 13.76 -3.27 11.78
CA ILE A 126 12.89 -4.16 11.02
C ILE A 126 13.59 -5.48 10.68
N ASP A 127 12.77 -6.45 10.35
CA ASP A 127 13.20 -7.71 9.78
C ASP A 127 13.20 -7.63 8.25
N PRO A 128 14.34 -7.78 7.57
CA PRO A 128 14.40 -7.69 6.10
C PRO A 128 13.58 -8.75 5.38
N ASP A 129 13.30 -9.88 6.03
CA ASP A 129 12.55 -11.00 5.46
C ASP A 129 11.03 -10.85 5.68
N ARG A 130 10.62 -9.89 6.52
CA ARG A 130 9.22 -9.63 6.85
C ARG A 130 8.75 -8.26 6.36
N ILE A 131 8.85 -8.06 5.04
CA ILE A 131 8.38 -6.85 4.37
C ILE A 131 7.29 -7.25 3.37
N ALA A 132 6.12 -6.60 3.46
CA ALA A 132 5.08 -6.67 2.43
C ALA A 132 4.93 -5.33 1.73
N SER A 133 4.57 -5.36 0.45
CA SER A 133 4.08 -4.19 -0.27
C SER A 133 2.57 -4.05 -0.12
N LEU A 134 2.09 -2.80 -0.08
CA LEU A 134 0.68 -2.47 -0.07
C LEU A 134 0.46 -1.22 -0.92
N GLY A 135 -0.53 -1.23 -1.79
CA GLY A 135 -0.83 -0.06 -2.60
C GLY A 135 -2.24 -0.08 -3.18
N MET A 136 -2.66 1.08 -3.70
CA MET A 136 -4.00 1.29 -4.24
C MET A 136 -3.92 1.79 -5.68
N SER A 137 -4.83 1.30 -6.58
CA SER A 137 -4.89 1.74 -7.98
C SER A 137 -3.50 1.57 -8.64
N ALA A 138 -2.93 2.57 -9.28
CA ALA A 138 -1.55 2.56 -9.77
C ALA A 138 -0.52 2.09 -8.70
N GLY A 139 -0.74 2.42 -7.41
CA GLY A 139 0.06 1.89 -6.31
C GLY A 139 -0.19 0.41 -6.05
N GLY A 140 -1.41 -0.08 -6.24
CA GLY A 140 -1.77 -1.51 -6.17
C GLY A 140 -1.09 -2.32 -7.28
N HIS A 141 -1.04 -1.74 -8.49
CA HIS A 141 -0.24 -2.24 -9.59
C HIS A 141 1.24 -2.34 -9.19
N LEU A 142 1.85 -1.25 -8.70
CA LEU A 142 3.26 -1.22 -8.32
C LEU A 142 3.57 -2.14 -7.13
N ALA A 143 2.67 -2.24 -6.15
CA ALA A 143 2.80 -3.15 -5.01
C ALA A 143 2.80 -4.62 -5.46
N THR A 144 1.97 -4.96 -6.44
CA THR A 144 1.95 -6.29 -7.04
C THR A 144 3.17 -6.51 -7.94
N MET A 145 3.55 -5.49 -8.72
CA MET A 145 4.69 -5.56 -9.63
C MET A 145 6.00 -5.81 -8.87
N VAL A 146 6.25 -5.13 -7.75
CA VAL A 146 7.48 -5.33 -6.94
C VAL A 146 7.55 -6.71 -6.27
N ALA A 147 6.42 -7.41 -6.15
CA ALA A 147 6.40 -8.79 -5.70
C ALA A 147 6.68 -9.79 -6.83
N LEU A 148 6.19 -9.51 -8.03
CA LEU A 148 6.22 -10.46 -9.15
C LEU A 148 7.44 -10.29 -10.05
N ARG A 149 7.85 -9.04 -10.35
CA ARG A 149 8.96 -8.75 -11.26
C ARG A 149 10.30 -8.82 -10.54
N ASP A 150 11.26 -9.51 -11.13
CA ASP A 150 12.63 -9.51 -10.61
C ASP A 150 13.25 -8.10 -10.71
N ASP A 151 14.06 -7.76 -9.72
CA ASP A 151 14.89 -6.57 -9.76
C ASP A 151 16.22 -6.88 -10.47
N PRO A 152 16.55 -6.17 -11.55
CA PRO A 152 17.83 -6.36 -12.22
C PRO A 152 19.06 -6.11 -11.33
N ALA A 153 18.90 -5.31 -10.27
CA ALA A 153 19.96 -5.01 -9.31
C ALA A 153 20.13 -6.09 -8.22
N GLY A 154 19.23 -7.06 -8.16
CA GLY A 154 19.31 -8.19 -7.22
C GLY A 154 18.04 -8.38 -6.38
N PRO A 155 18.02 -9.41 -5.52
CA PRO A 155 16.79 -9.83 -4.81
C PRO A 155 16.27 -8.81 -3.79
N ASP A 156 17.11 -7.88 -3.36
CA ASP A 156 16.76 -6.90 -2.32
C ASP A 156 15.70 -5.88 -2.76
N GLY A 157 15.47 -5.73 -4.06
CA GLY A 157 14.41 -4.88 -4.62
C GLY A 157 13.07 -5.59 -4.81
N ARG A 158 12.85 -6.78 -4.24
CA ARG A 158 11.62 -7.56 -4.36
C ARG A 158 11.08 -8.01 -3.01
N VAL A 159 9.77 -8.12 -2.90
CA VAL A 159 9.07 -8.79 -1.79
C VAL A 159 8.38 -10.06 -2.29
N ASN A 160 7.91 -10.91 -1.38
CA ASN A 160 7.11 -12.09 -1.72
C ASN A 160 5.66 -12.00 -1.21
N THR A 161 5.29 -10.88 -0.62
CA THR A 161 3.95 -10.65 -0.08
C THR A 161 3.45 -9.28 -0.54
N ALA A 162 2.29 -9.23 -1.18
CA ALA A 162 1.68 -8.01 -1.68
C ALA A 162 0.21 -7.89 -1.28
N VAL A 163 -0.21 -6.67 -1.00
CA VAL A 163 -1.62 -6.28 -0.86
C VAL A 163 -1.96 -5.32 -1.99
N ASN A 164 -2.83 -5.77 -2.85
CA ASN A 164 -3.38 -5.01 -3.97
C ASN A 164 -4.77 -4.49 -3.61
N LEU A 165 -4.93 -3.18 -3.67
CA LEU A 165 -6.21 -2.50 -3.49
C LEU A 165 -6.58 -1.82 -4.82
N ASP A 166 -7.58 -2.36 -5.49
CA ASP A 166 -8.17 -1.80 -6.72
C ASP A 166 -7.14 -1.48 -7.84
N GLY A 167 -6.09 -2.30 -8.02
CA GLY A 167 -5.03 -2.05 -9.00
C GLY A 167 -5.25 -2.68 -10.36
N GLU A 168 -4.50 -2.20 -11.35
CA GLU A 168 -4.45 -2.67 -12.73
C GLU A 168 -3.41 -3.79 -12.91
N HIS A 169 -3.68 -4.80 -13.75
CA HIS A 169 -2.81 -5.98 -13.80
C HIS A 169 -2.53 -6.54 -15.20
N ASP A 170 -3.41 -6.33 -16.17
CA ASP A 170 -3.23 -6.83 -17.53
C ASP A 170 -3.62 -5.75 -18.55
N MET A 171 -2.63 -4.99 -19.03
CA MET A 171 -2.82 -3.92 -20.01
C MET A 171 -3.02 -4.45 -21.44
N THR A 172 -2.93 -5.77 -21.64
CA THR A 172 -3.24 -6.41 -22.93
C THR A 172 -4.73 -6.70 -23.11
N MET A 173 -5.54 -6.53 -22.06
CA MET A 173 -6.98 -6.66 -22.12
C MET A 173 -7.61 -5.49 -22.90
N PRO A 174 -8.83 -5.67 -23.45
CA PRO A 174 -9.54 -4.53 -24.05
C PRO A 174 -9.64 -3.35 -23.06
N PRO A 175 -9.43 -2.09 -23.52
CA PRO A 175 -9.42 -0.91 -22.64
C PRO A 175 -10.63 -0.84 -21.69
N GLN A 176 -11.82 -1.23 -22.15
CA GLN A 176 -13.06 -1.26 -21.38
C GLN A 176 -13.09 -2.34 -20.27
N GLN A 177 -12.03 -3.13 -20.14
CA GLN A 177 -11.80 -4.11 -19.07
C GLN A 177 -10.56 -3.77 -18.21
N VAL A 178 -9.93 -2.62 -18.45
CA VAL A 178 -8.77 -2.17 -17.69
C VAL A 178 -9.15 -1.01 -16.78
N MET A 179 -9.38 0.16 -17.35
CA MET A 179 -9.71 1.39 -16.63
C MET A 179 -10.34 2.44 -17.53
N ASP A 180 -10.99 3.43 -16.94
CA ASP A 180 -11.39 4.64 -17.66
C ASP A 180 -10.16 5.44 -18.10
N ASP A 181 -10.32 6.26 -19.14
CA ASP A 181 -9.25 7.11 -19.70
C ASP A 181 -7.94 6.35 -20.05
N PHE A 182 -8.06 5.02 -20.34
CA PHE A 182 -6.93 4.11 -20.58
C PHE A 182 -5.89 4.69 -21.53
N GLU A 183 -6.31 5.20 -22.72
CA GLU A 183 -5.38 5.69 -23.73
C GLU A 183 -4.68 6.98 -23.29
N GLU A 184 -5.38 7.88 -22.61
CA GLU A 184 -4.80 9.13 -22.09
C GLU A 184 -3.75 8.83 -21.03
N ILE A 185 -4.12 8.02 -20.03
CA ILE A 185 -3.25 7.66 -18.92
C ILE A 185 -2.02 6.91 -19.43
N LEU A 186 -2.22 5.91 -20.28
CA LEU A 186 -1.12 5.08 -20.76
C LEU A 186 -0.17 5.86 -21.68
N THR A 187 -0.68 6.83 -22.46
CA THR A 187 0.15 7.75 -23.27
C THR A 187 1.14 8.52 -22.40
N GLU A 188 0.70 9.05 -21.25
CA GLU A 188 1.60 9.76 -20.35
C GLU A 188 2.61 8.81 -19.67
N VAL A 189 2.14 7.63 -19.25
CA VAL A 189 2.96 6.62 -18.59
C VAL A 189 4.03 6.05 -19.50
N MET A 190 3.68 5.74 -20.73
CA MET A 190 4.61 5.19 -21.74
C MET A 190 5.49 6.26 -22.38
N GLY A 191 5.08 7.53 -22.28
CA GLY A 191 5.77 8.67 -22.93
C GLY A 191 5.50 8.80 -24.41
N HIS A 192 4.61 8.00 -24.97
CA HIS A 192 4.13 8.07 -26.36
C HIS A 192 2.74 7.47 -26.50
N GLY A 193 1.99 7.94 -27.51
CA GLY A 193 0.65 7.44 -27.81
C GLY A 193 0.62 6.09 -28.53
N PRO A 194 -0.60 5.53 -28.68
CA PRO A 194 -0.80 4.28 -29.39
C PRO A 194 -0.38 4.35 -30.88
N PRO A 195 -0.13 3.21 -31.55
CA PRO A 195 -0.27 1.87 -31.01
C PRO A 195 0.91 1.46 -30.12
N TRP A 196 0.60 0.80 -28.99
CA TRP A 196 1.61 0.14 -28.18
C TRP A 196 1.78 -1.30 -28.66
N SER A 197 3.01 -1.78 -28.66
CA SER A 197 3.30 -3.18 -28.99
C SER A 197 2.87 -4.12 -27.85
N ASP A 198 2.61 -5.39 -28.18
CA ASP A 198 2.36 -6.42 -27.17
C ASP A 198 3.50 -6.53 -26.13
N VAL A 199 4.73 -6.25 -26.54
CA VAL A 199 5.90 -6.27 -25.63
C VAL A 199 5.79 -5.18 -24.59
N GLU A 200 5.44 -3.95 -24.99
CA GLU A 200 5.28 -2.81 -24.10
C GLU A 200 4.11 -3.03 -23.13
N LEU A 201 2.95 -3.47 -23.62
CA LEU A 201 1.78 -3.73 -22.79
C LEU A 201 2.04 -4.89 -21.81
N ARG A 202 2.79 -5.90 -22.21
CA ARG A 202 3.20 -6.99 -21.31
C ARG A 202 4.22 -6.54 -20.27
N ASP A 203 5.15 -5.66 -20.61
CA ASP A 203 6.16 -5.16 -19.66
C ASP A 203 5.56 -4.35 -18.52
N ILE A 204 4.46 -3.65 -18.76
CA ILE A 204 3.71 -2.94 -17.71
C ILE A 204 2.62 -3.82 -17.05
N SER A 205 2.36 -5.01 -17.53
CA SER A 205 1.34 -5.91 -16.97
C SER A 205 1.92 -6.84 -15.90
N THR A 206 1.39 -6.79 -14.68
CA THR A 206 1.87 -7.62 -13.56
C THR A 206 1.71 -9.11 -13.84
N VAL A 207 0.63 -9.51 -14.53
CA VAL A 207 0.36 -10.92 -14.88
C VAL A 207 1.46 -11.55 -15.73
N THR A 208 2.23 -10.75 -16.45
CA THR A 208 3.38 -11.23 -17.26
C THR A 208 4.48 -11.84 -16.40
N PHE A 209 4.63 -11.35 -15.18
CA PHE A 209 5.69 -11.75 -14.25
C PHE A 209 5.18 -12.72 -13.17
N ALA A 210 3.98 -13.28 -13.36
CA ALA A 210 3.37 -14.17 -12.38
C ALA A 210 4.29 -15.34 -12.02
N ARG A 211 4.40 -15.62 -10.70
CA ARG A 211 5.31 -16.63 -10.13
C ARG A 211 4.68 -17.31 -8.92
N PRO A 212 5.03 -18.57 -8.61
CA PRO A 212 4.33 -19.33 -7.56
C PRO A 212 4.83 -19.03 -6.13
N ASP A 213 5.98 -18.38 -5.96
CA ASP A 213 6.63 -18.12 -4.66
C ASP A 213 6.19 -16.79 -4.01
N VAL A 214 5.00 -16.29 -4.38
CA VAL A 214 4.40 -15.06 -3.85
C VAL A 214 3.08 -15.35 -3.15
N SER A 215 2.68 -14.41 -2.29
CA SER A 215 1.36 -14.37 -1.68
C SER A 215 0.72 -13.02 -1.96
N VAL A 216 -0.48 -13.01 -2.53
CA VAL A 216 -1.17 -11.77 -2.91
C VAL A 216 -2.58 -11.73 -2.31
N LEU A 217 -2.88 -10.70 -1.54
CA LEU A 217 -4.24 -10.31 -1.19
C LEU A 217 -4.70 -9.24 -2.17
N THR A 218 -5.84 -9.48 -2.82
CA THR A 218 -6.51 -8.49 -3.67
C THR A 218 -7.84 -8.10 -3.03
N VAL A 219 -8.09 -6.82 -2.88
CA VAL A 219 -9.39 -6.23 -2.52
C VAL A 219 -9.84 -5.37 -3.68
N HIS A 220 -11.09 -5.54 -4.16
CA HIS A 220 -11.58 -4.78 -5.30
C HIS A 220 -13.11 -4.61 -5.25
N GLY A 221 -13.56 -3.39 -5.55
CA GLY A 221 -14.97 -3.07 -5.69
C GLY A 221 -15.56 -3.63 -6.99
N ALA A 222 -16.69 -4.34 -6.91
CA ALA A 222 -17.34 -4.91 -8.09
C ALA A 222 -17.93 -3.83 -9.02
N GLY A 223 -18.23 -2.66 -8.48
CA GLY A 223 -18.74 -1.50 -9.20
C GLY A 223 -17.73 -0.36 -9.32
N ASP A 224 -16.44 -0.68 -9.19
CA ASP A 224 -15.36 0.26 -9.45
C ASP A 224 -15.40 0.70 -10.91
N ASP A 225 -15.57 2.01 -11.13
CA ASP A 225 -15.67 2.64 -12.44
C ASP A 225 -14.38 3.33 -12.89
N ASN A 226 -13.34 3.34 -12.05
CA ASN A 226 -11.99 3.79 -12.41
C ASN A 226 -11.13 2.65 -12.93
N VAL A 227 -11.02 1.56 -12.13
CA VAL A 227 -10.31 0.33 -12.51
C VAL A 227 -11.29 -0.83 -12.44
N TYR A 228 -11.55 -1.45 -13.57
CA TYR A 228 -12.58 -2.49 -13.63
C TYR A 228 -12.18 -3.75 -12.88
N VAL A 229 -13.12 -4.31 -12.13
CA VAL A 229 -12.94 -5.53 -11.31
C VAL A 229 -12.38 -6.71 -12.12
N ALA A 230 -12.55 -6.71 -13.43
CA ALA A 230 -11.97 -7.69 -14.36
C ALA A 230 -10.43 -7.79 -14.22
N GLN A 231 -9.76 -6.72 -13.81
CA GLN A 231 -8.32 -6.72 -13.56
C GLN A 231 -7.95 -7.59 -12.35
N ALA A 232 -8.69 -7.48 -11.25
CA ALA A 232 -8.52 -8.31 -10.06
C ALA A 232 -8.85 -9.79 -10.34
N GLU A 233 -9.92 -10.04 -11.11
CA GLU A 233 -10.32 -11.39 -11.54
C GLU A 233 -9.22 -12.02 -12.41
N ARG A 234 -8.65 -11.25 -13.32
CA ARG A 234 -7.56 -11.69 -14.21
C ARG A 234 -6.30 -12.04 -13.42
N LEU A 235 -5.84 -11.15 -12.54
CA LEU A 235 -4.68 -11.42 -11.67
C LEU A 235 -4.90 -12.70 -10.85
N THR A 236 -6.05 -12.79 -10.20
CA THR A 236 -6.39 -13.94 -9.35
C THR A 236 -6.35 -15.25 -10.14
N ALA A 237 -6.97 -15.27 -11.31
CA ALA A 237 -7.01 -16.46 -12.16
C ALA A 237 -5.59 -16.91 -12.60
N VAL A 238 -4.74 -15.94 -12.98
CA VAL A 238 -3.35 -16.24 -13.38
C VAL A 238 -2.56 -16.80 -12.20
N LEU A 239 -2.59 -16.16 -11.03
CA LEU A 239 -1.87 -16.63 -9.84
C LEU A 239 -2.35 -18.02 -9.39
N GLN A 240 -3.66 -18.28 -9.39
CA GLN A 240 -4.21 -19.60 -9.08
C GLN A 240 -3.73 -20.67 -10.07
N SER A 241 -3.66 -20.35 -11.35
CA SER A 241 -3.28 -21.31 -12.39
C SER A 241 -1.85 -21.84 -12.25
N ILE A 242 -0.98 -21.07 -11.58
CA ILE A 242 0.42 -21.43 -11.33
C ILE A 242 0.68 -21.90 -9.89
N GLY A 243 -0.36 -21.99 -9.06
CA GLY A 243 -0.27 -22.43 -7.67
C GLY A 243 0.27 -21.38 -6.69
N ALA A 244 0.29 -20.10 -7.06
CA ALA A 244 0.61 -19.03 -6.12
C ALA A 244 -0.49 -18.88 -5.06
N GLU A 245 -0.10 -18.50 -3.85
CA GLU A 245 -1.08 -18.21 -2.81
C GLU A 245 -1.77 -16.86 -3.11
N THR A 246 -3.06 -16.90 -3.37
CA THR A 246 -3.85 -15.71 -3.64
C THR A 246 -5.19 -15.72 -2.93
N GLN A 247 -5.59 -14.57 -2.40
CA GLN A 247 -6.90 -14.34 -1.80
C GLN A 247 -7.53 -13.13 -2.47
N PHE A 248 -8.76 -13.28 -2.96
CA PHE A 248 -9.51 -12.18 -3.57
C PHE A 248 -10.76 -11.86 -2.74
N ILE A 249 -10.87 -10.60 -2.29
CA ILE A 249 -12.01 -10.04 -1.59
C ILE A 249 -12.74 -9.10 -2.55
N ARG A 250 -13.73 -9.63 -3.24
CA ARG A 250 -14.63 -8.85 -4.07
C ARG A 250 -15.67 -8.17 -3.20
N ILE A 251 -15.82 -6.84 -3.31
CA ILE A 251 -16.81 -6.06 -2.60
C ILE A 251 -18.00 -5.83 -3.53
N ASP A 252 -19.16 -6.40 -3.19
CA ASP A 252 -20.37 -6.34 -4.01
C ASP A 252 -21.39 -5.34 -3.46
N GLY A 253 -22.44 -5.05 -4.25
CA GLY A 253 -23.54 -4.17 -3.87
C GLY A 253 -23.13 -2.71 -3.77
N LYS A 254 -23.76 -1.96 -2.87
CA LYS A 254 -23.48 -0.53 -2.71
C LYS A 254 -22.08 -0.24 -2.17
N GLU A 255 -21.58 -1.12 -1.33
CA GLU A 255 -20.20 -1.04 -0.80
C GLU A 255 -19.17 -1.28 -1.91
N GLY A 256 -19.54 -1.99 -2.97
CA GLY A 256 -18.66 -2.27 -4.11
C GLY A 256 -18.50 -1.12 -5.10
N ASN A 257 -19.25 -0.02 -4.94
CA ASN A 257 -19.02 1.22 -5.68
C ASN A 257 -17.93 2.03 -4.97
N CYS A 258 -16.76 1.45 -4.85
CA CYS A 258 -15.59 2.03 -4.20
C CYS A 258 -14.37 1.83 -5.08
N HIS A 259 -13.45 2.78 -5.07
CA HIS A 259 -12.13 2.66 -5.67
C HIS A 259 -11.04 2.80 -4.61
N SER A 260 -11.12 3.79 -3.74
CA SER A 260 -10.04 4.07 -2.77
C SER A 260 -10.28 3.51 -1.37
N ASP A 261 -11.53 3.19 -1.05
CA ASP A 261 -11.98 2.89 0.32
C ASP A 261 -12.51 1.45 0.49
N CYS A 262 -12.40 0.62 -0.54
CA CYS A 262 -12.84 -0.78 -0.50
C CYS A 262 -12.23 -1.57 0.66
N TRP A 263 -10.99 -1.28 1.01
CA TRP A 263 -10.29 -1.92 2.12
C TRP A 263 -10.88 -1.58 3.50
N LYS A 264 -11.63 -0.45 3.64
CA LYS A 264 -12.29 -0.03 4.88
C LYS A 264 -13.56 -0.82 5.19
N VAL A 265 -14.12 -1.52 4.20
CA VAL A 265 -15.25 -2.41 4.42
C VAL A 265 -14.84 -3.49 5.43
N PRO A 266 -15.63 -3.76 6.48
CA PRO A 266 -15.22 -4.59 7.62
C PRO A 266 -14.60 -5.94 7.23
N ARG A 267 -15.19 -6.65 6.26
CA ARG A 267 -14.66 -7.94 5.78
C ARG A 267 -13.33 -7.83 5.05
N ALA A 268 -13.10 -6.71 4.35
CA ALA A 268 -11.85 -6.48 3.65
C ALA A 268 -10.75 -6.07 4.64
N ARG A 269 -11.07 -5.20 5.58
CA ARG A 269 -10.17 -4.81 6.66
C ARG A 269 -9.75 -6.00 7.51
N GLU A 270 -10.69 -6.89 7.89
CA GLU A 270 -10.38 -8.13 8.59
C GLU A 270 -9.48 -9.06 7.77
N ALA A 271 -9.75 -9.19 6.46
CA ALA A 271 -8.94 -10.00 5.55
C ALA A 271 -7.51 -9.44 5.44
N LEU A 272 -7.34 -8.12 5.36
CA LEU A 272 -6.04 -7.44 5.37
C LEU A 272 -5.22 -7.81 6.60
N HIS A 273 -5.79 -7.64 7.80
CA HIS A 273 -5.10 -7.97 9.04
C HIS A 273 -4.73 -9.44 9.12
N ARG A 274 -5.67 -10.35 8.84
CA ARG A 274 -5.42 -11.79 8.87
C ARG A 274 -4.36 -12.23 7.85
N PHE A 275 -4.36 -11.59 6.68
CA PHE A 275 -3.38 -11.89 5.64
C PHE A 275 -1.97 -11.46 6.07
N LEU A 276 -1.82 -10.22 6.51
CA LEU A 276 -0.54 -9.69 6.97
C LEU A 276 -0.01 -10.46 8.19
N ASP A 277 -0.88 -10.80 9.14
CA ASP A 277 -0.49 -11.58 10.31
C ASP A 277 0.05 -12.97 9.91
N ARG A 278 -0.65 -13.69 9.04
CA ARG A 278 -0.18 -14.99 8.55
C ARG A 278 1.16 -14.92 7.81
N LYS A 279 1.43 -13.80 7.13
CA LYS A 279 2.61 -13.68 6.26
C LYS A 279 3.81 -13.05 6.94
N LEU A 280 3.59 -12.16 7.89
CA LEU A 280 4.65 -11.35 8.48
C LEU A 280 4.79 -11.56 10.00
N ALA A 281 3.81 -12.17 10.68
CA ALA A 281 3.93 -12.42 12.11
C ALA A 281 4.99 -13.48 12.39
N HIS A 282 5.72 -13.28 13.48
CA HIS A 282 6.66 -14.27 14.01
C HIS A 282 5.92 -15.19 14.99
N ASP A 283 6.35 -16.46 15.11
CA ASP A 283 5.87 -17.38 16.13
C ASP A 283 5.91 -16.70 17.51
N GLY A 284 4.74 -16.36 18.05
CA GLY A 284 4.60 -15.73 19.37
C GLY A 284 3.88 -14.38 19.44
N ASN A 285 3.55 -13.75 18.31
CA ASN A 285 2.76 -12.51 18.30
C ASN A 285 1.42 -12.74 17.58
N ARG A 286 0.48 -13.39 18.27
CA ARG A 286 -0.85 -13.67 17.74
C ARG A 286 -1.74 -12.45 17.90
N PHE A 287 -1.93 -11.75 16.82
CA PHE A 287 -2.91 -10.69 16.64
C PHE A 287 -4.34 -11.11 17.05
N LEU A 288 -4.69 -12.38 16.84
CA LEU A 288 -6.01 -12.93 17.09
C LEU A 288 -6.32 -13.16 18.58
N GLU A 289 -5.33 -13.20 19.49
CA GLU A 289 -5.57 -13.42 20.92
C GLU A 289 -6.02 -12.16 21.67
N THR A 290 -5.74 -10.97 21.13
CA THR A 290 -6.11 -9.70 21.81
C THR A 290 -7.52 -9.21 21.49
N ASN A 291 -8.16 -9.68 20.42
CA ASN A 291 -9.49 -9.26 20.03
C ASN A 291 -10.63 -10.12 20.56
N THR A 292 -10.35 -11.31 21.13
CA THR A 292 -11.39 -12.11 21.80
C THR A 292 -11.69 -11.63 23.21
N SER A 293 -10.85 -10.76 23.78
CA SER A 293 -11.04 -10.22 25.15
C SER A 293 -11.59 -8.78 25.19
N ARG A 294 -11.70 -8.10 24.05
CA ARG A 294 -12.40 -6.82 23.94
C ARG A 294 -13.64 -7.03 23.08
N GLY A 295 -14.80 -7.14 23.75
CA GLY A 295 -16.10 -7.14 23.06
C GLY A 295 -16.23 -5.90 22.16
N PRO A 296 -17.17 -5.93 21.18
CA PRO A 296 -17.35 -4.81 20.26
C PRO A 296 -17.71 -3.53 21.03
N PRO A 297 -17.26 -2.35 20.51
CA PRO A 297 -17.64 -1.07 21.08
C PRO A 297 -19.13 -0.79 20.97
#